data_e807f87c1bf174c525fc7561037fb896
#
_entry.id   e807f87c1bf174c525fc7561037fb896
#
_cell.length_a   1.000
_cell.length_b   1.000
_cell.length_c   1.000
_cell.angle_alpha   90.00
_cell.angle_beta   90.00
_cell.angle_gamma   90.00
#
_symmetry.space_group_name_H-M   'P 1'
#
loop_
_entity.id
_entity.type
_entity.pdbx_description
1 polymer ?
#
loop_
_entity_poly.entity_id
_entity_poly.type
_entity_poly.pdbx_seq_one_letter_code
_entity_poly.pdbx_strand_id
1 'polypeptide(L)'
;SGDFGILVDSLDIARCLLLMDVQWKEVFRKKLPQDCKNYVMELKGTRNKWAHVGSQGFSTDDACRALDTMSRLCEQIDPDTAAEINVLLRKARYGNEEGSTANLTNNTVVAVKPKTAIINTKAATGLPSWREVMEPHMDVAEGRYKNAEFAADLSQVARGKGELEYRDPIEFFNRTYVTEGMKGLLVQGLRRVSGLDGEPVIQLKTAFGGGKTHSMLALYHMMRSRARVTQIKNLQPVLEESGVSVIPEVHVAVIVGTALDPASTKRPATLPGCTVNTIWGEIAFQLAESTGNPAIYNYIKEADKKGVSPGSQTLADMFDACGCCLILMDELVAYAKKLYGQDKL
;
A
#
# COMPACT_ATOMS: atom_id res chain seq x y z
N SER A 1 -27.66 4.39 -22.47
CA SER A 1 -26.33 4.39 -23.16
C SER A 1 -25.30 5.29 -22.47
N GLY A 2 -25.68 6.10 -21.47
CA GLY A 2 -24.74 6.94 -20.72
C GLY A 2 -23.87 6.19 -19.67
N ASP A 3 -24.38 5.11 -19.11
CA ASP A 3 -23.72 4.40 -18.02
C ASP A 3 -22.51 3.56 -18.46
N PHE A 4 -22.46 3.11 -19.72
CA PHE A 4 -21.39 2.25 -20.20
C PHE A 4 -20.06 3.00 -20.39
N GLY A 5 -20.09 4.24 -20.87
CA GLY A 5 -18.91 5.09 -21.00
C GLY A 5 -18.26 5.36 -19.64
N ILE A 6 -19.06 5.74 -18.66
CA ILE A 6 -18.59 5.99 -17.27
C ILE A 6 -18.00 4.72 -16.65
N LEU A 7 -18.60 3.56 -16.93
CA LEU A 7 -18.08 2.29 -16.43
C LEU A 7 -16.71 1.95 -17.04
N VAL A 8 -16.53 2.16 -18.34
CA VAL A 8 -15.24 1.91 -19.03
C VAL A 8 -14.16 2.85 -18.55
N ASP A 9 -14.46 4.13 -18.37
CA ASP A 9 -13.51 5.13 -17.87
C ASP A 9 -13.08 4.90 -16.41
N SER A 10 -13.87 4.13 -15.66
CA SER A 10 -13.55 3.74 -14.28
C SER A 10 -12.65 2.50 -14.15
N LEU A 11 -12.34 1.82 -15.26
CA LEU A 11 -11.53 0.60 -15.26
C LEU A 11 -10.03 0.94 -15.25
N ASP A 12 -9.34 0.55 -14.20
CA ASP A 12 -7.88 0.53 -14.17
C ASP A 12 -7.32 -0.71 -14.92
N ILE A 13 -6.01 -0.71 -15.21
CA ILE A 13 -5.32 -1.82 -15.90
C ILE A 13 -5.58 -3.17 -15.23
N ALA A 14 -5.63 -3.22 -13.89
CA ALA A 14 -5.86 -4.47 -13.17
C ALA A 14 -7.27 -5.01 -13.40
N ARG A 15 -8.25 -4.13 -13.39
CA ARG A 15 -9.66 -4.48 -13.66
C ARG A 15 -9.85 -4.87 -15.12
N CYS A 16 -9.20 -4.18 -16.06
CA CYS A 16 -9.21 -4.56 -17.46
C CYS A 16 -8.64 -5.97 -17.68
N LEU A 17 -7.47 -6.28 -17.14
CA LEU A 17 -6.86 -7.61 -17.24
C LEU A 17 -7.70 -8.69 -16.53
N LEU A 18 -8.31 -8.37 -15.41
CA LEU A 18 -9.22 -9.28 -14.70
C LEU A 18 -10.47 -9.54 -15.53
N LEU A 19 -11.07 -8.51 -16.10
CA LEU A 19 -12.25 -8.63 -16.97
C LEU A 19 -11.95 -9.50 -18.18
N MET A 20 -10.80 -9.29 -18.85
CA MET A 20 -10.36 -10.10 -19.98
C MET A 20 -10.16 -11.56 -19.59
N ASP A 21 -9.60 -11.84 -18.44
CA ASP A 21 -9.39 -13.21 -17.94
C ASP A 21 -10.71 -13.91 -17.62
N VAL A 22 -11.58 -13.28 -16.83
CA VAL A 22 -12.86 -13.86 -16.38
C VAL A 22 -13.83 -14.05 -17.54
N GLN A 23 -13.93 -13.06 -18.43
CA GLN A 23 -14.85 -13.09 -19.57
C GLN A 23 -14.23 -13.69 -20.84
N TRP A 24 -13.07 -14.36 -20.72
CA TRP A 24 -12.34 -14.86 -21.88
C TRP A 24 -13.19 -15.78 -22.76
N LYS A 25 -13.85 -16.77 -22.18
CA LYS A 25 -14.63 -17.77 -22.92
C LYS A 25 -15.83 -17.17 -23.64
N GLU A 26 -16.52 -16.24 -22.97
CA GLU A 26 -17.78 -15.70 -23.44
C GLU A 26 -17.61 -14.55 -24.42
N VAL A 27 -16.59 -13.72 -24.24
CA VAL A 27 -16.40 -12.48 -24.99
C VAL A 27 -15.13 -12.52 -25.84
N PHE A 28 -13.96 -12.61 -25.21
CA PHE A 28 -12.69 -12.31 -25.87
C PHE A 28 -12.21 -13.41 -26.81
N ARG A 29 -12.43 -14.68 -26.50
CA ARG A 29 -12.09 -15.81 -27.37
C ARG A 29 -12.75 -15.73 -28.75
N LYS A 30 -13.86 -15.04 -28.89
CA LYS A 30 -14.56 -14.86 -30.16
C LYS A 30 -13.91 -13.81 -31.07
N LYS A 31 -13.05 -12.96 -30.50
CA LYS A 31 -12.45 -11.80 -31.18
C LYS A 31 -10.92 -11.83 -31.20
N LEU A 32 -10.30 -12.53 -30.27
CA LEU A 32 -8.86 -12.58 -30.11
C LEU A 32 -8.32 -13.99 -30.21
N PRO A 33 -7.11 -14.20 -30.79
CA PRO A 33 -6.41 -15.47 -30.79
C PRO A 33 -6.23 -16.06 -29.40
N GLN A 34 -6.13 -17.38 -29.29
CA GLN A 34 -5.99 -18.09 -28.01
C GLN A 34 -4.73 -17.67 -27.26
N ASP A 35 -3.65 -17.31 -27.95
CA ASP A 35 -2.39 -16.88 -27.35
C ASP A 35 -2.54 -15.59 -26.56
N CYS A 36 -3.48 -14.72 -26.93
CA CYS A 36 -3.78 -13.49 -26.17
C CYS A 36 -4.22 -13.79 -24.74
N LYS A 37 -4.81 -14.96 -24.46
CA LYS A 37 -5.12 -15.37 -23.09
C LYS A 37 -3.87 -15.53 -22.25
N ASN A 38 -2.82 -16.11 -22.82
CA ASN A 38 -1.54 -16.28 -22.15
C ASN A 38 -0.90 -14.92 -21.86
N TYR A 39 -0.98 -13.97 -22.80
CA TYR A 39 -0.50 -12.59 -22.61
C TYR A 39 -1.26 -11.88 -21.49
N VAL A 40 -2.57 -12.00 -21.43
CA VAL A 40 -3.38 -11.44 -20.32
C VAL A 40 -2.98 -12.04 -18.99
N MET A 41 -2.77 -13.36 -18.91
CA MET A 41 -2.35 -14.02 -17.67
C MET A 41 -0.94 -13.58 -17.24
N GLU A 42 -0.01 -13.47 -18.18
CA GLU A 42 1.35 -13.01 -17.94
C GLU A 42 1.37 -11.55 -17.46
N LEU A 43 0.64 -10.65 -18.11
CA LEU A 43 0.52 -9.25 -17.72
C LEU A 43 -0.13 -9.07 -16.35
N LYS A 44 -1.12 -9.90 -16.03
CA LYS A 44 -1.74 -9.94 -14.71
C LYS A 44 -0.71 -10.35 -13.62
N GLY A 45 0.13 -11.35 -13.90
CA GLY A 45 1.24 -11.76 -13.04
C GLY A 45 2.29 -10.66 -12.89
N THR A 46 2.69 -10.06 -13.99
CA THR A 46 3.66 -8.94 -14.04
C THR A 46 3.17 -7.73 -13.27
N ARG A 47 1.90 -7.34 -13.46
CA ARG A 47 1.27 -6.25 -12.71
C ARG A 47 1.28 -6.53 -11.21
N ASN A 48 0.96 -7.75 -10.81
CA ASN A 48 1.00 -8.14 -9.40
C ASN A 48 2.43 -8.12 -8.85
N LYS A 49 3.41 -8.61 -9.62
CA LYS A 49 4.82 -8.52 -9.27
C LYS A 49 5.24 -7.07 -9.10
N TRP A 50 4.92 -6.21 -10.05
CA TRP A 50 5.25 -4.78 -10.00
C TRP A 50 4.63 -4.06 -8.80
N ALA A 51 3.42 -4.38 -8.45
CA ALA A 51 2.71 -3.81 -7.32
C ALA A 51 3.29 -4.24 -5.94
N HIS A 52 4.09 -5.31 -5.90
CA HIS A 52 4.73 -5.83 -4.69
C HIS A 52 6.27 -5.72 -4.74
N VAL A 53 6.81 -4.98 -5.70
CA VAL A 53 8.24 -4.74 -5.81
C VAL A 53 8.69 -3.88 -4.61
N GLY A 54 9.49 -4.48 -3.72
CA GLY A 54 10.16 -3.78 -2.64
C GLY A 54 11.29 -2.88 -3.13
N SER A 55 12.16 -2.44 -2.23
CA SER A 55 13.27 -1.52 -2.46
C SER A 55 14.28 -1.90 -3.57
N GLN A 56 14.22 -3.12 -4.11
CA GLN A 56 15.12 -3.57 -5.18
C GLN A 56 14.69 -3.14 -6.60
N GLY A 57 13.49 -2.55 -6.75
CA GLY A 57 12.99 -2.11 -8.04
C GLY A 57 12.51 -3.25 -8.96
N PHE A 58 11.93 -2.88 -10.09
CA PHE A 58 11.52 -3.79 -11.16
C PHE A 58 12.71 -3.94 -12.13
N SER A 59 13.21 -5.15 -12.36
CA SER A 59 14.40 -5.33 -13.18
C SER A 59 14.16 -4.89 -14.63
N THR A 60 15.23 -4.45 -15.31
CA THR A 60 15.15 -4.08 -16.73
C THR A 60 14.66 -5.24 -17.58
N ASP A 61 15.04 -6.47 -17.26
CA ASP A 61 14.57 -7.67 -17.95
C ASP A 61 13.10 -7.92 -17.75
N ASP A 62 12.58 -7.74 -16.54
CA ASP A 62 11.14 -7.83 -16.25
C ASP A 62 10.36 -6.73 -16.99
N ALA A 63 10.91 -5.51 -17.04
CA ALA A 63 10.30 -4.40 -17.78
C ALA A 63 10.27 -4.67 -19.29
N CYS A 64 11.37 -5.14 -19.86
CA CYS A 64 11.42 -5.52 -21.27
C CYS A 64 10.46 -6.65 -21.61
N ARG A 65 10.36 -7.66 -20.74
CA ARG A 65 9.41 -8.76 -20.93
C ARG A 65 7.97 -8.29 -20.85
N ALA A 66 7.65 -7.41 -19.90
CA ALA A 66 6.32 -6.83 -19.77
C ALA A 66 5.92 -6.03 -21.03
N LEU A 67 6.82 -5.17 -21.51
CA LEU A 67 6.59 -4.37 -22.72
C LEU A 67 6.44 -5.23 -23.98
N ASP A 68 7.23 -6.31 -24.13
CA ASP A 68 7.09 -7.26 -25.23
C ASP A 68 5.70 -7.95 -25.21
N THR A 69 5.27 -8.41 -24.03
CA THR A 69 3.96 -9.07 -23.89
C THR A 69 2.82 -8.07 -24.10
N MET A 70 2.94 -6.82 -23.64
CA MET A 70 1.97 -5.76 -23.92
C MET A 70 1.88 -5.46 -25.42
N SER A 71 3.03 -5.33 -26.11
CA SER A 71 3.04 -5.08 -27.55
C SER A 71 2.32 -6.18 -28.31
N ARG A 72 2.63 -7.45 -28.03
CA ARG A 72 1.98 -8.61 -28.68
C ARG A 72 0.48 -8.66 -28.44
N LEU A 73 0.01 -8.30 -27.23
CA LEU A 73 -1.42 -8.22 -26.96
C LEU A 73 -2.06 -7.07 -27.73
N CYS A 74 -1.43 -5.89 -27.73
CA CYS A 74 -1.92 -4.70 -28.40
C CYS A 74 -1.90 -4.85 -29.93
N GLU A 75 -0.97 -5.60 -30.52
CA GLU A 75 -0.98 -5.91 -31.97
C GLU A 75 -2.30 -6.53 -32.45
N GLN A 76 -3.01 -7.24 -31.56
CA GLN A 76 -4.29 -7.87 -31.87
C GLN A 76 -5.50 -6.97 -31.57
N ILE A 77 -5.31 -5.84 -30.92
CA ILE A 77 -6.39 -4.96 -30.46
C ILE A 77 -6.27 -3.57 -31.11
N ASP A 78 -5.11 -2.98 -31.07
CA ASP A 78 -4.78 -1.65 -31.57
C ASP A 78 -3.28 -1.59 -31.97
N PRO A 79 -3.00 -1.77 -33.27
CA PRO A 79 -1.62 -1.76 -33.78
C PRO A 79 -0.85 -0.45 -33.56
N ASP A 80 -1.54 0.68 -33.47
CA ASP A 80 -0.89 1.98 -33.25
C ASP A 80 -0.34 2.05 -31.82
N THR A 81 -1.11 1.66 -30.83
CA THR A 81 -0.64 1.51 -29.44
C THR A 81 0.49 0.47 -29.35
N ALA A 82 0.43 -0.63 -30.10
CA ALA A 82 1.53 -1.60 -30.14
C ALA A 82 2.83 -1.00 -30.66
N ALA A 83 2.77 -0.13 -31.68
CA ALA A 83 3.93 0.58 -32.19
C ALA A 83 4.57 1.51 -31.14
N GLU A 84 3.76 2.24 -30.39
CA GLU A 84 4.23 3.08 -29.28
C GLU A 84 4.94 2.27 -28.18
N ILE A 85 4.34 1.12 -27.80
CA ILE A 85 4.94 0.21 -26.81
C ILE A 85 6.28 -0.33 -27.31
N ASN A 86 6.41 -0.65 -28.61
CA ASN A 86 7.65 -1.12 -29.19
C ASN A 86 8.76 -0.05 -29.17
N VAL A 87 8.42 1.23 -29.25
CA VAL A 87 9.39 2.32 -29.03
C VAL A 87 9.92 2.31 -27.59
N LEU A 88 9.03 2.13 -26.61
CA LEU A 88 9.42 2.02 -25.20
C LEU A 88 10.27 0.77 -24.94
N LEU A 89 9.92 -0.36 -25.55
CA LEU A 89 10.69 -1.60 -25.47
C LEU A 89 12.13 -1.44 -25.99
N ARG A 90 12.31 -0.76 -27.14
CA ARG A 90 13.65 -0.45 -27.68
C ARG A 90 14.44 0.45 -26.73
N LYS A 91 13.81 1.50 -26.19
CA LYS A 91 14.45 2.36 -25.19
C LYS A 91 14.85 1.59 -23.93
N ALA A 92 14.02 0.66 -23.46
CA ALA A 92 14.34 -0.15 -22.30
C ALA A 92 15.51 -1.12 -22.56
N ARG A 93 15.62 -1.68 -23.80
CA ARG A 93 16.69 -2.63 -24.18
C ARG A 93 18.02 -1.98 -24.49
N TYR A 94 18.02 -0.84 -25.20
CA TYR A 94 19.21 -0.27 -25.79
C TYR A 94 19.59 1.12 -25.28
N GLY A 95 18.81 1.68 -24.36
CA GLY A 95 19.00 3.06 -23.92
C GLY A 95 18.62 4.08 -25.01
N ASN A 96 18.82 5.36 -24.75
CA ASN A 96 18.61 6.40 -25.76
C ASN A 96 19.83 6.42 -26.72
N GLU A 97 19.84 5.58 -27.74
CA GLU A 97 20.75 5.75 -28.86
C GLU A 97 20.20 6.82 -29.83
N GLU A 98 20.44 8.06 -29.50
CA GLU A 98 20.57 9.12 -30.49
C GLU A 98 21.88 9.86 -30.25
N GLY A 99 22.91 9.52 -31.05
CA GLY A 99 24.03 10.39 -31.35
C GLY A 99 25.29 10.25 -30.51
N SER A 100 26.30 9.60 -31.12
CA SER A 100 27.74 9.89 -31.04
C SER A 100 28.55 9.38 -29.85
N THR A 101 29.46 8.50 -30.20
CA THR A 101 30.74 8.19 -29.51
C THR A 101 31.29 9.31 -28.66
N ALA A 102 31.42 9.08 -27.33
CA ALA A 102 32.63 9.41 -26.55
C ALA A 102 32.44 9.05 -25.05
N ASN A 103 33.35 8.17 -24.60
CA ASN A 103 33.93 8.11 -23.27
C ASN A 103 33.08 7.96 -22.01
N LEU A 104 33.12 6.74 -21.49
CA LEU A 104 33.04 6.39 -20.07
C LEU A 104 33.94 7.28 -19.21
N THR A 105 33.38 8.08 -18.34
CA THR A 105 33.79 8.29 -16.93
C THR A 105 32.87 9.29 -16.23
N ASN A 106 32.56 8.96 -14.99
CA ASN A 106 32.00 9.80 -13.91
C ASN A 106 30.49 10.00 -13.80
N ASN A 107 29.99 9.38 -12.74
CA ASN A 107 28.76 9.72 -12.03
C ASN A 107 28.53 11.25 -12.01
N THR A 108 27.58 11.70 -12.78
CA THR A 108 26.94 12.99 -12.56
C THR A 108 25.46 12.84 -12.91
N VAL A 109 24.60 12.98 -11.92
CA VAL A 109 23.17 13.05 -12.07
C VAL A 109 22.86 14.26 -12.94
N VAL A 110 22.54 14.02 -14.21
CA VAL A 110 22.08 15.08 -15.11
C VAL A 110 20.60 15.31 -14.80
N ALA A 111 20.33 16.42 -14.16
CA ALA A 111 18.98 16.95 -14.03
C ALA A 111 18.43 17.26 -15.43
N VAL A 112 17.53 16.41 -15.91
CA VAL A 112 16.77 16.68 -17.14
C VAL A 112 15.75 17.76 -16.79
N LYS A 113 16.04 19.01 -17.17
CA LYS A 113 15.03 20.06 -17.17
C LYS A 113 13.92 19.65 -18.14
N PRO A 114 12.65 19.57 -17.71
CA PRO A 114 11.56 19.31 -18.63
C PRO A 114 11.48 20.48 -19.62
N LYS A 115 11.73 20.22 -20.90
CA LYS A 115 11.35 21.15 -21.95
C LYS A 115 9.83 21.24 -21.95
N THR A 116 9.33 22.35 -21.47
CA THR A 116 7.92 22.72 -21.53
C THR A 116 7.56 22.90 -23.01
N ALA A 117 7.12 21.82 -23.65
CA ALA A 117 6.41 21.96 -24.91
C ALA A 117 5.01 22.51 -24.55
N ILE A 118 4.82 23.80 -24.80
CA ILE A 118 3.51 24.45 -24.72
C ILE A 118 2.68 23.87 -25.87
N ILE A 119 1.97 22.79 -25.59
CA ILE A 119 0.88 22.33 -26.48
C ILE A 119 -0.30 23.23 -26.15
N ASN A 120 -0.49 24.25 -26.98
CA ASN A 120 -1.69 25.08 -27.00
C ASN A 120 -2.89 24.23 -27.47
N THR A 121 -3.43 23.37 -26.60
CA THR A 121 -4.76 22.85 -26.78
C THR A 121 -5.75 23.88 -26.24
N LYS A 122 -6.42 24.60 -27.13
CA LYS A 122 -7.59 25.42 -26.78
C LYS A 122 -8.58 24.52 -26.02
N ALA A 123 -8.75 24.81 -24.73
CA ALA A 123 -9.76 24.15 -23.90
C ALA A 123 -11.13 24.34 -24.55
N ALA A 124 -11.75 23.25 -24.97
CA ALA A 124 -13.17 23.26 -25.28
C ALA A 124 -13.91 23.47 -23.95
N THR A 125 -14.76 24.50 -23.91
CA THR A 125 -15.71 24.80 -22.83
C THR A 125 -15.11 25.34 -21.51
N GLY A 126 -14.63 26.59 -21.50
CA GLY A 126 -14.66 27.47 -20.31
C GLY A 126 -13.98 27.01 -18.99
N LEU A 127 -13.50 25.80 -18.90
CA LEU A 127 -12.76 25.30 -17.75
C LEU A 127 -11.24 25.52 -17.94
N PRO A 128 -10.53 26.05 -16.94
CA PRO A 128 -9.10 26.19 -16.99
C PRO A 128 -8.42 24.81 -17.11
N SER A 129 -7.25 24.77 -17.73
CA SER A 129 -6.40 23.56 -17.78
C SER A 129 -6.08 23.12 -16.33
N TRP A 130 -6.05 21.80 -16.07
CA TRP A 130 -5.67 21.30 -14.75
C TRP A 130 -4.32 21.86 -14.27
N ARG A 131 -3.39 22.13 -15.18
CA ARG A 131 -2.06 22.75 -14.90
C ARG A 131 -2.14 24.20 -14.45
N GLU A 132 -3.25 24.89 -14.70
CA GLU A 132 -3.49 26.26 -14.27
C GLU A 132 -4.09 26.33 -12.87
N VAL A 133 -4.68 25.23 -12.40
CA VAL A 133 -5.40 25.16 -11.12
C VAL A 133 -4.76 24.21 -10.10
N MET A 134 -3.78 23.43 -10.52
CA MET A 134 -3.09 22.46 -9.66
C MET A 134 -1.57 22.58 -9.85
N GLU A 135 -0.86 22.65 -8.72
CA GLU A 135 0.59 22.58 -8.68
C GLU A 135 1.04 21.26 -8.05
N PRO A 136 2.00 20.53 -8.65
CA PRO A 136 2.57 19.36 -8.02
C PRO A 136 3.37 19.76 -6.77
N HIS A 137 3.52 18.85 -5.80
CA HIS A 137 4.44 19.06 -4.69
C HIS A 137 5.85 19.41 -5.19
N MET A 138 6.59 20.23 -4.44
CA MET A 138 7.90 20.75 -4.85
C MET A 138 8.91 19.66 -5.21
N ASP A 139 8.93 18.55 -4.48
CA ASP A 139 9.78 17.38 -4.76
C ASP A 139 9.47 16.73 -6.12
N VAL A 140 8.19 16.67 -6.49
CA VAL A 140 7.75 16.19 -7.81
C VAL A 140 8.09 17.20 -8.88
N ALA A 141 7.82 18.50 -8.64
CA ALA A 141 8.12 19.58 -9.58
C ALA A 141 9.63 19.70 -9.87
N GLU A 142 10.48 19.43 -8.89
CA GLU A 142 11.94 19.47 -8.99
C GLU A 142 12.57 18.12 -9.39
N GLY A 143 11.76 17.08 -9.61
CA GLY A 143 12.23 15.74 -10.00
C GLY A 143 13.06 15.03 -8.93
N ARG A 144 12.90 15.39 -7.66
CA ARG A 144 13.64 14.82 -6.52
C ARG A 144 12.98 13.59 -5.89
N TYR A 145 11.84 13.16 -6.41
CA TYR A 145 11.16 11.96 -5.93
C TYR A 145 11.84 10.68 -6.37
N LYS A 146 11.74 9.63 -5.56
CA LYS A 146 12.18 8.27 -5.88
C LYS A 146 10.97 7.37 -6.03
N ASN A 147 10.99 6.46 -7.01
CA ASN A 147 9.88 5.51 -7.22
C ASN A 147 9.61 4.61 -5.99
N ALA A 148 10.62 4.37 -5.16
CA ALA A 148 10.47 3.63 -3.90
C ALA A 148 9.64 4.38 -2.84
N GLU A 149 9.51 5.70 -2.95
CA GLU A 149 8.74 6.55 -2.04
C GLU A 149 7.23 6.33 -2.15
N PHE A 150 6.76 5.69 -3.23
CA PHE A 150 5.32 5.42 -3.44
C PHE A 150 4.84 4.10 -2.84
N ALA A 151 5.69 3.35 -2.15
CA ALA A 151 5.32 2.09 -1.50
C ALA A 151 5.17 2.29 0.01
N ALA A 152 3.94 2.51 0.46
CA ALA A 152 3.63 2.57 1.88
C ALA A 152 3.91 1.21 2.55
N ASP A 153 4.80 1.18 3.54
CA ASP A 153 5.12 -0.01 4.34
C ASP A 153 4.80 0.24 5.81
N LEU A 154 3.66 -0.28 6.25
CA LEU A 154 3.17 -0.14 7.62
C LEU A 154 4.15 -0.72 8.66
N SER A 155 4.85 -1.82 8.32
CA SER A 155 5.83 -2.45 9.22
C SER A 155 7.06 -1.58 9.42
N GLN A 156 7.56 -0.92 8.37
CA GLN A 156 8.70 -0.01 8.49
C GLN A 156 8.34 1.23 9.29
N VAL A 157 7.17 1.82 9.01
CA VAL A 157 6.69 3.01 9.74
C VAL A 157 6.50 2.71 11.23
N ALA A 158 5.90 1.57 11.58
CA ALA A 158 5.73 1.16 12.97
C ALA A 158 7.06 1.00 13.73
N ARG A 159 8.14 0.64 13.02
CA ARG A 159 9.51 0.55 13.57
C ARG A 159 10.28 1.88 13.54
N GLY A 160 9.63 2.98 13.17
CA GLY A 160 10.28 4.29 13.04
C GLY A 160 11.22 4.40 11.84
N LYS A 161 11.07 3.50 10.85
CA LYS A 161 11.85 3.44 9.61
C LYS A 161 10.97 3.85 8.42
N GLY A 162 11.57 3.88 7.23
CA GLY A 162 10.87 4.29 6.02
C GLY A 162 10.99 5.78 5.72
N GLU A 163 10.44 6.20 4.60
CA GLU A 163 10.53 7.57 4.11
C GLU A 163 9.76 8.54 5.02
N LEU A 164 10.22 9.79 5.07
CA LEU A 164 9.68 10.81 5.96
C LEU A 164 8.19 11.04 5.72
N GLU A 165 7.75 11.02 4.48
CA GLU A 165 6.36 11.23 4.07
C GLU A 165 5.38 10.18 4.63
N TYR A 166 5.86 8.96 4.90
CA TYR A 166 5.05 7.92 5.55
C TYR A 166 5.28 7.84 7.05
N ARG A 167 6.45 8.25 7.55
CA ARG A 167 6.84 8.12 8.95
C ARG A 167 6.41 9.31 9.81
N ASP A 168 6.46 10.52 9.28
CA ASP A 168 6.02 11.71 10.01
C ASP A 168 4.52 11.93 9.81
N PRO A 169 3.71 12.02 10.88
CA PRO A 169 2.26 12.17 10.77
C PRO A 169 1.83 13.47 10.09
N ILE A 170 2.58 14.55 10.23
CA ILE A 170 2.25 15.83 9.61
C ILE A 170 2.51 15.77 8.12
N GLU A 171 3.68 15.29 7.71
CA GLU A 171 4.01 15.10 6.29
C GLU A 171 3.06 14.11 5.62
N PHE A 172 2.72 13.01 6.31
CA PHE A 172 1.76 12.04 5.81
C PHE A 172 0.40 12.66 5.49
N PHE A 173 -0.19 13.37 6.45
CA PHE A 173 -1.51 13.96 6.24
C PHE A 173 -1.50 15.19 5.33
N ASN A 174 -0.41 15.94 5.26
CA ASN A 174 -0.27 17.05 4.30
C ASN A 174 -0.27 16.55 2.84
N ARG A 175 0.21 15.34 2.60
CA ARG A 175 0.26 14.70 1.27
C ARG A 175 -0.91 13.73 1.01
N THR A 176 -1.74 13.48 2.01
CA THR A 176 -2.86 12.55 1.92
C THR A 176 -4.17 13.28 1.67
N TYR A 177 -4.82 12.95 0.58
CA TYR A 177 -6.21 13.32 0.38
C TYR A 177 -7.10 12.37 1.20
N VAL A 178 -7.82 12.91 2.18
CA VAL A 178 -8.74 12.13 3.02
C VAL A 178 -10.02 11.88 2.23
N THR A 179 -10.12 10.71 1.62
CA THR A 179 -11.31 10.28 0.89
C THR A 179 -12.48 10.03 1.85
N GLU A 180 -13.72 10.01 1.37
CA GLU A 180 -14.90 9.70 2.19
C GLU A 180 -14.78 8.33 2.88
N GLY A 181 -14.25 7.32 2.19
CA GLY A 181 -14.01 5.99 2.78
C GLY A 181 -12.97 6.02 3.90
N MET A 182 -11.88 6.76 3.72
CA MET A 182 -10.88 6.96 4.77
C MET A 182 -11.44 7.78 5.92
N LYS A 183 -12.18 8.84 5.65
CA LYS A 183 -12.83 9.66 6.67
C LYS A 183 -13.76 8.81 7.54
N GLY A 184 -14.64 8.02 6.92
CA GLY A 184 -15.52 7.11 7.65
C GLY A 184 -14.78 6.11 8.54
N LEU A 185 -13.67 5.54 8.05
CA LEU A 185 -12.80 4.65 8.84
C LEU A 185 -12.19 5.37 10.05
N LEU A 186 -11.66 6.57 9.86
CA LEU A 186 -11.05 7.37 10.92
C LEU A 186 -12.08 7.80 11.97
N VAL A 187 -13.27 8.22 11.55
CA VAL A 187 -14.39 8.58 12.44
C VAL A 187 -14.81 7.38 13.30
N GLN A 188 -15.04 6.21 12.68
CA GLN A 188 -15.41 4.99 13.41
C GLN A 188 -14.31 4.59 14.41
N GLY A 189 -13.05 4.62 13.99
CA GLY A 189 -11.93 4.32 14.87
C GLY A 189 -11.85 5.27 16.08
N LEU A 190 -12.00 6.59 15.86
CA LEU A 190 -12.01 7.58 16.95
C LEU A 190 -13.16 7.37 17.92
N ARG A 191 -14.38 7.17 17.40
CA ARG A 191 -15.57 6.94 18.23
C ARG A 191 -15.39 5.68 19.08
N ARG A 192 -14.89 4.60 18.47
CA ARG A 192 -14.64 3.33 19.16
C ARG A 192 -13.64 3.48 20.31
N VAL A 193 -12.46 4.06 20.05
CA VAL A 193 -11.42 4.22 21.10
C VAL A 193 -11.82 5.24 22.18
N SER A 194 -12.74 6.12 21.87
CA SER A 194 -13.31 7.08 22.84
C SER A 194 -14.49 6.53 23.65
N GLY A 195 -14.84 5.24 23.48
CA GLY A 195 -15.93 4.60 24.23
C GLY A 195 -17.32 5.08 23.82
N LEU A 196 -17.48 5.69 22.64
CA LEU A 196 -18.78 6.13 22.13
C LEU A 196 -19.51 4.96 21.45
N ASP A 197 -19.26 4.77 20.18
CA ASP A 197 -19.78 3.66 19.36
C ASP A 197 -18.70 3.24 18.35
N GLY A 198 -19.03 2.38 17.41
CA GLY A 198 -18.13 1.91 16.37
C GLY A 198 -17.86 0.41 16.45
N GLU A 199 -17.58 -0.16 15.30
CA GLU A 199 -17.34 -1.59 15.18
C GLU A 199 -16.03 -1.99 15.85
N PRO A 200 -16.01 -3.08 16.65
CA PRO A 200 -14.80 -3.58 17.29
C PRO A 200 -13.82 -4.19 16.29
N VAL A 201 -14.33 -4.67 15.16
CA VAL A 201 -13.54 -5.28 14.09
C VAL A 201 -13.95 -4.68 12.75
N ILE A 202 -13.01 -4.04 12.07
CA ILE A 202 -13.25 -3.45 10.74
C ILE A 202 -12.41 -4.21 9.72
N GLN A 203 -13.06 -4.77 8.70
CA GLN A 203 -12.40 -5.45 7.61
C GLN A 203 -12.38 -4.58 6.35
N LEU A 204 -11.19 -4.12 5.95
CA LEU A 204 -11.01 -3.34 4.73
C LEU A 204 -11.01 -4.26 3.49
N LYS A 205 -12.10 -4.28 2.76
CA LYS A 205 -12.26 -5.02 1.50
C LYS A 205 -12.25 -4.04 0.33
N THR A 206 -11.11 -3.92 -0.33
CA THR A 206 -10.99 -3.10 -1.54
C THR A 206 -10.31 -3.91 -2.64
N ALA A 207 -10.47 -3.48 -3.89
CA ALA A 207 -9.63 -3.99 -4.96
C ALA A 207 -8.14 -3.73 -4.66
N PHE A 208 -7.27 -4.41 -5.38
CA PHE A 208 -5.83 -4.16 -5.25
C PHE A 208 -5.53 -2.69 -5.59
N GLY A 209 -4.64 -2.06 -4.83
CA GLY A 209 -4.33 -0.63 -4.98
C GLY A 209 -5.38 0.32 -4.37
N GLY A 210 -6.43 -0.20 -3.71
CA GLY A 210 -7.49 0.60 -3.09
C GLY A 210 -7.12 1.28 -1.77
N GLY A 211 -5.84 1.51 -1.50
CA GLY A 211 -5.36 2.32 -0.37
C GLY A 211 -5.51 1.69 1.02
N LYS A 212 -5.62 0.34 1.14
CA LYS A 212 -5.76 -0.34 2.45
C LYS A 212 -4.62 0.00 3.42
N THR A 213 -3.38 -0.23 3.01
CA THR A 213 -2.19 0.07 3.82
C THR A 213 -2.11 1.56 4.15
N HIS A 214 -2.45 2.43 3.20
CA HIS A 214 -2.48 3.88 3.42
C HIS A 214 -3.54 4.30 4.43
N SER A 215 -4.73 3.69 4.39
CA SER A 215 -5.80 3.92 5.38
C SER A 215 -5.41 3.41 6.78
N MET A 216 -4.69 2.29 6.86
CA MET A 216 -4.16 1.80 8.13
C MET A 216 -3.04 2.70 8.68
N LEU A 217 -2.19 3.26 7.82
CA LEU A 217 -1.22 4.29 8.21
C LEU A 217 -1.91 5.55 8.76
N ALA A 218 -3.00 5.98 8.14
CA ALA A 218 -3.79 7.10 8.66
C ALA A 218 -4.32 6.83 10.07
N LEU A 219 -4.89 5.64 10.33
CA LEU A 219 -5.30 5.21 11.67
C LEU A 219 -4.11 5.15 12.64
N TYR A 220 -2.99 4.55 12.22
CA TYR A 220 -1.78 4.45 13.02
C TYR A 220 -1.32 5.83 13.49
N HIS A 221 -1.17 6.76 12.57
CA HIS A 221 -0.72 8.12 12.89
C HIS A 221 -1.71 8.88 13.76
N MET A 222 -3.00 8.75 13.49
CA MET A 222 -4.04 9.40 14.29
C MET A 222 -4.01 8.92 15.74
N MET A 223 -3.89 7.62 15.98
CA MET A 223 -3.90 7.06 17.33
C MET A 223 -2.56 7.22 18.06
N ARG A 224 -1.44 7.15 17.32
CA ARG A 224 -0.09 7.22 17.90
C ARG A 224 0.36 8.65 18.18
N SER A 225 -0.01 9.61 17.32
CA SER A 225 0.50 10.99 17.33
C SER A 225 -0.52 12.04 17.76
N ARG A 226 -1.50 11.65 18.50
CA ARG A 226 -2.67 12.39 19.02
C ARG A 226 -2.59 13.93 18.93
N ALA A 227 -1.77 14.57 19.77
CA ALA A 227 -1.66 16.03 19.85
C ALA A 227 -1.12 16.69 18.57
N ARG A 228 -0.29 15.98 17.78
CA ARG A 228 0.23 16.51 16.51
C ARG A 228 -0.83 16.51 15.42
N VAL A 229 -1.68 15.48 15.38
CA VAL A 229 -2.69 15.33 14.31
C VAL A 229 -3.92 16.20 14.52
N THR A 230 -4.25 16.60 15.76
CA THR A 230 -5.38 17.51 16.02
C THR A 230 -5.21 18.91 15.42
N GLN A 231 -3.99 19.29 15.05
CA GLN A 231 -3.68 20.58 14.44
C GLN A 231 -3.72 20.54 12.90
N ILE A 232 -3.90 19.37 12.31
CA ILE A 232 -3.87 19.18 10.86
C ILE A 232 -5.23 19.55 10.25
N LYS A 233 -5.25 20.52 9.33
CA LYS A 233 -6.48 21.03 8.72
C LYS A 233 -7.30 19.93 8.03
N ASN A 234 -6.63 19.00 7.33
CA ASN A 234 -7.30 17.91 6.60
C ASN A 234 -8.04 16.94 7.51
N LEU A 235 -7.75 16.93 8.80
CA LEU A 235 -8.38 16.06 9.80
C LEU A 235 -9.48 16.76 10.61
N GLN A 236 -9.66 18.08 10.48
CA GLN A 236 -10.73 18.78 11.18
C GLN A 236 -12.13 18.20 10.88
N PRO A 237 -12.50 17.89 9.63
CA PRO A 237 -13.79 17.26 9.33
C PRO A 237 -13.96 15.88 9.99
N VAL A 238 -12.86 15.13 10.19
CA VAL A 238 -12.88 13.84 10.88
C VAL A 238 -13.15 14.03 12.38
N LEU A 239 -12.47 14.98 13.00
CA LEU A 239 -12.64 15.29 14.43
C LEU A 239 -14.05 15.82 14.71
N GLU A 240 -14.54 16.73 13.90
CA GLU A 240 -15.90 17.29 14.01
C GLU A 240 -16.95 16.20 13.88
N GLU A 241 -16.89 15.38 12.84
CA GLU A 241 -17.87 14.32 12.59
C GLU A 241 -17.81 13.21 13.65
N SER A 242 -16.61 12.92 14.18
CA SER A 242 -16.48 11.95 15.27
C SER A 242 -17.09 12.39 16.59
N GLY A 243 -17.23 13.70 16.81
CA GLY A 243 -17.63 14.30 18.09
C GLY A 243 -16.57 14.14 19.18
N VAL A 244 -15.34 13.77 18.82
CA VAL A 244 -14.23 13.53 19.76
C VAL A 244 -13.35 14.76 19.83
N SER A 245 -13.35 15.45 20.95
CA SER A 245 -12.53 16.65 21.19
C SER A 245 -11.09 16.32 21.59
N VAL A 246 -10.86 15.18 22.24
CA VAL A 246 -9.54 14.73 22.70
C VAL A 246 -9.37 13.27 22.36
N ILE A 247 -8.34 12.95 21.58
CA ILE A 247 -8.00 11.57 21.23
C ILE A 247 -7.40 10.88 22.48
N PRO A 248 -7.99 9.77 22.97
CA PRO A 248 -7.51 9.08 24.16
C PRO A 248 -6.14 8.46 23.93
N GLU A 249 -5.53 7.92 24.99
CA GLU A 249 -4.35 7.10 24.86
C GLU A 249 -4.71 5.74 24.27
N VAL A 250 -4.04 5.37 23.19
CA VAL A 250 -4.28 4.12 22.48
C VAL A 250 -2.96 3.38 22.29
N HIS A 251 -2.90 2.15 22.75
CA HIS A 251 -1.75 1.26 22.54
C HIS A 251 -1.91 0.55 21.19
N VAL A 252 -0.93 0.71 20.31
CA VAL A 252 -1.05 0.22 18.92
C VAL A 252 -0.11 -0.96 18.68
N ALA A 253 -0.67 -2.06 18.20
CA ALA A 253 0.08 -3.20 17.67
C ALA A 253 -0.10 -3.30 16.15
N VAL A 254 1.01 -3.53 15.42
CA VAL A 254 1.04 -3.61 13.96
C VAL A 254 1.56 -4.98 13.52
N ILE A 255 0.73 -5.68 12.79
CA ILE A 255 0.98 -7.03 12.29
C ILE A 255 0.96 -7.01 10.76
N VAL A 256 2.12 -7.23 10.14
CA VAL A 256 2.23 -7.31 8.68
C VAL A 256 2.73 -8.69 8.30
N GLY A 257 1.88 -9.48 7.66
CA GLY A 257 2.14 -10.89 7.36
C GLY A 257 3.37 -11.15 6.49
N THR A 258 3.72 -10.21 5.61
CA THR A 258 4.95 -10.28 4.81
C THR A 258 6.22 -10.13 5.66
N ALA A 259 6.15 -9.34 6.73
CA ALA A 259 7.27 -9.04 7.63
C ALA A 259 7.47 -10.08 8.74
N LEU A 260 6.49 -10.95 8.97
CA LEU A 260 6.57 -12.03 9.95
C LEU A 260 7.21 -13.27 9.34
N ASP A 261 8.07 -13.93 10.13
CA ASP A 261 8.66 -15.23 9.81
C ASP A 261 8.20 -16.27 10.83
N PRO A 262 7.29 -17.20 10.45
CA PRO A 262 6.80 -18.23 11.36
C PRO A 262 7.85 -19.31 11.70
N ALA A 263 8.96 -19.39 10.96
CA ALA A 263 10.04 -20.35 11.20
C ALA A 263 11.02 -19.87 12.26
N SER A 264 11.08 -18.55 12.53
CA SER A 264 12.03 -17.96 13.47
C SER A 264 11.38 -17.53 14.79
N THR A 265 12.06 -17.82 15.90
CA THR A 265 11.69 -17.30 17.23
C THR A 265 12.31 -15.94 17.44
N LYS A 266 11.46 -14.93 17.68
CA LYS A 266 11.93 -13.58 18.01
C LYS A 266 12.24 -13.46 19.50
N ARG A 267 13.42 -12.93 19.82
CA ARG A 267 13.86 -12.61 21.20
C ARG A 267 14.10 -11.12 21.31
N PRO A 268 13.08 -10.33 21.64
CA PRO A 268 13.20 -8.88 21.69
C PRO A 268 14.11 -8.44 22.85
N ALA A 269 15.10 -7.58 22.56
CA ALA A 269 15.99 -7.03 23.58
C ALA A 269 15.27 -6.11 24.58
N THR A 270 14.19 -5.50 24.16
CA THR A 270 13.36 -4.59 24.96
C THR A 270 12.53 -5.32 26.03
N LEU A 271 12.31 -6.64 25.86
CA LEU A 271 11.57 -7.46 26.80
C LEU A 271 12.39 -8.74 27.14
N PRO A 272 13.40 -8.65 28.03
CA PRO A 272 14.25 -9.78 28.37
C PRO A 272 13.44 -10.97 28.89
N GLY A 273 13.75 -12.19 28.38
CA GLY A 273 13.06 -13.42 28.74
C GLY A 273 11.74 -13.66 27.97
N CYS A 274 11.34 -12.75 27.10
CA CYS A 274 10.27 -12.97 26.12
C CYS A 274 10.81 -13.76 24.91
N THR A 275 10.02 -14.72 24.45
CA THR A 275 10.26 -15.45 23.20
C THR A 275 8.96 -15.46 22.41
N VAL A 276 8.94 -14.75 21.31
CA VAL A 276 7.75 -14.61 20.45
C VAL A 276 7.82 -15.66 19.35
N ASN A 277 6.81 -16.54 19.28
CA ASN A 277 6.74 -17.64 18.33
C ASN A 277 5.52 -17.56 17.40
N THR A 278 4.49 -16.83 17.80
CA THR A 278 3.21 -16.78 17.09
C THR A 278 2.79 -15.34 16.82
N ILE A 279 1.78 -15.16 15.97
CA ILE A 279 1.12 -13.87 15.75
C ILE A 279 0.53 -13.31 17.07
N TRP A 280 0.01 -14.16 17.93
CA TRP A 280 -0.52 -13.78 19.25
C TRP A 280 0.56 -13.25 20.18
N GLY A 281 1.72 -13.93 20.16
CA GLY A 281 2.91 -13.48 20.86
C GLY A 281 3.40 -12.13 20.37
N GLU A 282 3.38 -11.90 19.06
CA GLU A 282 3.80 -10.62 18.48
C GLU A 282 2.84 -9.48 18.90
N ILE A 283 1.52 -9.72 18.90
CA ILE A 283 0.53 -8.73 19.39
C ILE A 283 0.80 -8.39 20.86
N ALA A 284 0.87 -9.40 21.71
CA ALA A 284 1.09 -9.19 23.15
C ALA A 284 2.43 -8.51 23.45
N PHE A 285 3.48 -8.86 22.72
CA PHE A 285 4.79 -8.23 22.82
C PHE A 285 4.70 -6.73 22.48
N GLN A 286 4.10 -6.36 21.36
CA GLN A 286 3.98 -4.96 20.96
C GLN A 286 3.10 -4.15 21.91
N LEU A 287 2.04 -4.75 22.44
CA LEU A 287 1.20 -4.11 23.47
C LEU A 287 1.96 -3.95 24.79
N ALA A 288 2.76 -4.92 25.22
CA ALA A 288 3.61 -4.81 26.37
C ALA A 288 4.64 -3.67 26.23
N GLU A 289 5.25 -3.53 25.06
CA GLU A 289 6.14 -2.38 24.75
C GLU A 289 5.38 -1.05 24.76
N SER A 290 4.23 -1.00 24.14
CA SER A 290 3.44 0.23 24.03
C SER A 290 2.90 0.73 25.38
N THR A 291 2.52 -0.20 26.25
CA THR A 291 2.05 0.11 27.62
C THR A 291 3.19 0.35 28.61
N GLY A 292 4.42 -0.06 28.27
CA GLY A 292 5.52 -0.15 29.23
C GLY A 292 5.32 -1.21 30.32
N ASN A 293 4.35 -2.14 30.13
CA ASN A 293 4.01 -3.18 31.09
C ASN A 293 4.36 -4.57 30.58
N PRO A 294 5.49 -5.17 30.98
CA PRO A 294 5.90 -6.51 30.56
C PRO A 294 4.90 -7.61 30.95
N ALA A 295 4.06 -7.39 31.96
CA ALA A 295 3.07 -8.37 32.41
C ALA A 295 2.01 -8.69 31.36
N ILE A 296 1.76 -7.80 30.40
CA ILE A 296 0.81 -8.03 29.29
C ILE A 296 1.18 -9.29 28.49
N TYR A 297 2.47 -9.50 28.21
CA TYR A 297 2.90 -10.72 27.49
C TYR A 297 2.67 -11.99 28.30
N ASN A 298 2.71 -11.94 29.63
CA ASN A 298 2.57 -13.13 30.47
C ASN A 298 1.20 -13.80 30.31
N TYR A 299 0.14 -13.06 29.94
CA TYR A 299 -1.19 -13.63 29.72
C TYR A 299 -1.17 -14.74 28.66
N ILE A 300 -0.38 -14.56 27.59
CA ILE A 300 -0.38 -15.51 26.45
C ILE A 300 0.90 -16.34 26.36
N LYS A 301 1.88 -16.13 27.24
CA LYS A 301 3.22 -16.71 27.18
C LYS A 301 3.23 -18.24 26.97
N GLU A 302 2.37 -18.96 27.71
CA GLU A 302 2.32 -20.43 27.60
C GLU A 302 1.68 -20.89 26.28
N ALA A 303 0.67 -20.19 25.78
CA ALA A 303 0.05 -20.47 24.48
C ALA A 303 1.05 -20.18 23.35
N ASP A 304 1.75 -19.06 23.43
CA ASP A 304 2.76 -18.65 22.46
C ASP A 304 3.93 -19.64 22.41
N LYS A 305 4.42 -20.09 23.57
CA LYS A 305 5.48 -21.11 23.67
C LYS A 305 5.06 -22.45 23.04
N LYS A 306 3.79 -22.82 23.18
CA LYS A 306 3.24 -24.05 22.59
C LYS A 306 2.88 -23.89 21.11
N GLY A 307 2.94 -22.70 20.55
CA GLY A 307 2.54 -22.42 19.17
C GLY A 307 1.02 -22.54 18.92
N VAL A 308 0.20 -22.37 19.97
CA VAL A 308 -1.26 -22.50 19.86
C VAL A 308 -1.96 -21.16 20.08
N SER A 309 -3.18 -21.04 19.56
CA SER A 309 -4.01 -19.84 19.81
C SER A 309 -4.41 -19.80 21.29
N PRO A 310 -4.28 -18.65 21.97
CA PRO A 310 -4.83 -18.47 23.30
C PRO A 310 -6.35 -18.51 23.27
N GLY A 311 -6.96 -18.91 24.38
CA GLY A 311 -8.41 -18.90 24.52
C GLY A 311 -8.99 -17.49 24.54
N SER A 312 -10.28 -17.35 24.21
CA SER A 312 -10.97 -16.05 24.16
C SER A 312 -10.91 -15.29 25.49
N GLN A 313 -11.06 -15.99 26.62
CA GLN A 313 -10.96 -15.36 27.94
C GLN A 313 -9.56 -14.81 28.20
N THR A 314 -8.53 -15.57 27.89
CA THR A 314 -7.12 -15.13 28.03
C THR A 314 -6.84 -13.86 27.20
N LEU A 315 -7.39 -13.78 26.00
CA LEU A 315 -7.27 -12.59 25.16
C LEU A 315 -8.04 -11.41 25.76
N ALA A 316 -9.25 -11.64 26.27
CA ALA A 316 -10.04 -10.61 26.93
C ALA A 316 -9.29 -10.03 28.14
N ASP A 317 -8.79 -10.90 29.03
CA ASP A 317 -8.01 -10.48 30.20
C ASP A 317 -6.75 -9.69 29.83
N MET A 318 -6.07 -10.10 28.75
CA MET A 318 -4.91 -9.37 28.22
C MET A 318 -5.29 -7.97 27.71
N PHE A 319 -6.38 -7.87 26.94
CA PHE A 319 -6.84 -6.59 26.41
C PHE A 319 -7.36 -5.67 27.51
N ASP A 320 -8.07 -6.21 28.50
CA ASP A 320 -8.51 -5.43 29.67
C ASP A 320 -7.33 -4.87 30.46
N ALA A 321 -6.29 -5.68 30.64
CA ALA A 321 -5.05 -5.23 31.30
C ALA A 321 -4.25 -4.22 30.45
N CYS A 322 -4.36 -4.27 29.13
CA CYS A 322 -3.73 -3.30 28.22
C CYS A 322 -4.46 -1.97 28.20
N GLY A 323 -5.78 -1.95 28.44
CA GLY A 323 -6.63 -0.78 28.25
C GLY A 323 -6.98 -0.56 26.78
N CYS A 324 -7.14 0.71 26.39
CA CYS A 324 -7.54 1.02 25.02
C CYS A 324 -6.44 0.68 24.03
N CYS A 325 -6.73 -0.25 23.09
CA CYS A 325 -5.75 -0.67 22.10
C CYS A 325 -6.33 -0.74 20.67
N LEU A 326 -5.44 -0.59 19.70
CA LEU A 326 -5.72 -0.75 18.27
C LEU A 326 -4.76 -1.80 17.71
N ILE A 327 -5.31 -2.80 17.01
CA ILE A 327 -4.52 -3.82 16.33
C ILE A 327 -4.71 -3.64 14.83
N LEU A 328 -3.64 -3.30 14.12
CA LEU A 328 -3.63 -3.18 12.67
C LEU A 328 -3.02 -4.44 12.06
N MET A 329 -3.77 -5.09 11.19
CA MET A 329 -3.34 -6.33 10.53
C MET A 329 -3.37 -6.17 9.03
N ASP A 330 -2.19 -6.31 8.38
CA ASP A 330 -2.05 -6.26 6.93
C ASP A 330 -1.41 -7.55 6.39
N GLU A 331 -1.76 -7.92 5.17
CA GLU A 331 -1.15 -9.04 4.44
C GLU A 331 -1.14 -10.40 5.20
N LEU A 332 -2.15 -10.68 6.04
CA LEU A 332 -2.21 -11.92 6.84
C LEU A 332 -2.15 -13.20 6.01
N VAL A 333 -2.69 -13.18 4.78
CA VAL A 333 -2.64 -14.31 3.85
C VAL A 333 -1.19 -14.68 3.52
N ALA A 334 -0.28 -13.69 3.46
CA ALA A 334 1.13 -13.95 3.22
C ALA A 334 1.78 -14.72 4.40
N TYR A 335 1.39 -14.40 5.63
CA TYR A 335 1.81 -15.15 6.82
C TYR A 335 1.23 -16.57 6.83
N ALA A 336 -0.06 -16.74 6.55
CA ALA A 336 -0.71 -18.04 6.48
C ALA A 336 -0.06 -18.95 5.41
N LYS A 337 0.30 -18.39 4.25
CA LYS A 337 1.04 -19.15 3.21
C LYS A 337 2.41 -19.64 3.68
N LYS A 338 3.10 -18.87 4.52
CA LYS A 338 4.40 -19.30 5.09
C LYS A 338 4.24 -20.41 6.13
N LEU A 339 3.09 -20.49 6.82
CA LEU A 339 2.77 -21.58 7.74
C LEU A 339 2.41 -22.87 7.00
N TYR A 340 1.78 -22.76 5.83
CA TYR A 340 1.37 -23.91 5.03
C TYR A 340 2.58 -24.73 4.59
N GLY A 341 2.62 -26.01 4.93
CA GLY A 341 3.76 -26.92 4.67
C GLY A 341 4.81 -26.97 5.80
N GLN A 342 4.58 -26.34 6.94
CA GLN A 342 5.44 -26.41 8.13
C GLN A 342 4.74 -27.14 9.28
N ASP A 343 4.08 -28.23 9.15
CA ASP A 343 3.41 -29.02 10.23
C ASP A 343 2.76 -28.20 11.38
N LYS A 344 2.49 -26.91 11.12
CA LYS A 344 1.98 -25.93 12.09
C LYS A 344 0.57 -25.42 11.74
N LEU A 345 -0.05 -25.98 10.71
CA LEU A 345 -1.44 -25.77 10.32
C LEU A 345 -2.22 -27.06 10.36
#